data_df514a47cb97be0c24aa157aa3d095d6
#
_entry.id   df514a47cb97be0c24aa157aa3d095d6
#
_cell.length_a   1.000
_cell.length_b   1.000
_cell.length_c   1.000
_cell.angle_alpha   90.00
_cell.angle_beta   90.00
_cell.angle_gamma   90.00
#
_symmetry.space_group_name_H-M   'P 1'
#
loop_
_entity.id
_entity.type
_entity.pdbx_description
1 polymer ?
#
loop_
_entity_poly.entity_id
_entity_poly.type
_entity_poly.pdbx_seq_one_letter_code
_entity_poly.pdbx_strand_id
1 'polypeptide(L)'
;KTKKIMGIGKSLADMPWGVIGPKAITYYVKQLDLKNNIQPIDIFYPVHYQCISQLCDPALTIDDITTSRTTCIHLYNEMLKGIKLEELDDRTIMSRLLKCDI
;
A
#
# COMPACT_ATOMS: atom_id res chain seq x y z
N LYS A 1 7.33 -23.09 -16.68
CA LYS A 1 6.21 -23.98 -16.42
C LYS A 1 5.12 -23.24 -15.65
N THR A 2 3.91 -23.34 -16.13
CA THR A 2 2.76 -22.72 -15.48
C THR A 2 2.44 -23.44 -14.17
N LYS A 3 2.32 -22.68 -13.09
CA LYS A 3 1.82 -23.21 -11.83
C LYS A 3 0.34 -22.91 -11.69
N LYS A 4 -0.38 -23.83 -11.13
CA LYS A 4 -1.77 -23.59 -10.78
C LYS A 4 -1.82 -22.88 -9.44
N ILE A 5 -2.57 -21.78 -9.39
CA ILE A 5 -2.84 -21.03 -8.15
C ILE A 5 -4.32 -21.16 -7.90
N MET A 6 -4.69 -21.67 -6.71
CA MET A 6 -6.10 -21.87 -6.31
C MET A 6 -6.90 -22.69 -7.33
N GLY A 7 -6.24 -23.68 -7.98
CA GLY A 7 -6.87 -24.56 -8.96
C GLY A 7 -7.01 -24.00 -10.36
N ILE A 8 -6.53 -22.79 -10.62
CA ILE A 8 -6.59 -22.16 -11.93
C ILE A 8 -5.38 -22.55 -12.75
N GLY A 9 -5.60 -23.15 -13.93
CA GLY A 9 -4.52 -23.62 -14.82
C GLY A 9 -4.03 -22.57 -15.82
N LYS A 10 -3.87 -21.31 -15.40
CA LYS A 10 -3.43 -20.20 -16.26
C LYS A 10 -2.02 -19.76 -15.92
N SER A 11 -1.35 -19.09 -16.85
CA SER A 11 -0.09 -18.42 -16.54
C SER A 11 -0.37 -17.22 -15.62
N LEU A 12 0.65 -16.77 -14.88
CA LEU A 12 0.49 -15.63 -13.96
C LEU A 12 0.08 -14.36 -14.71
N ALA A 13 0.57 -14.17 -15.93
CA ALA A 13 0.26 -12.99 -16.74
C ALA A 13 -1.22 -12.91 -17.13
N ASP A 14 -1.89 -14.07 -17.23
CA ASP A 14 -3.29 -14.16 -17.64
C ASP A 14 -4.27 -14.14 -16.47
N MET A 15 -3.78 -14.07 -15.25
CA MET A 15 -4.63 -14.08 -14.07
C MET A 15 -5.22 -12.71 -13.78
N PRO A 16 -6.42 -12.65 -13.18
CA PRO A 16 -6.99 -11.38 -12.72
C PRO A 16 -6.07 -10.67 -11.74
N TRP A 17 -6.18 -9.35 -11.71
CA TRP A 17 -5.43 -8.53 -10.76
C TRP A 17 -5.65 -8.99 -9.33
N GLY A 18 -4.59 -9.04 -8.57
CA GLY A 18 -4.65 -9.37 -7.14
C GLY A 18 -4.60 -10.86 -6.82
N VAL A 19 -4.58 -11.75 -7.81
CA VAL A 19 -4.60 -13.21 -7.57
C VAL A 19 -3.33 -13.66 -6.85
N ILE A 20 -2.17 -13.22 -7.31
CA ILE A 20 -0.88 -13.65 -6.73
C ILE A 20 -0.44 -12.78 -5.54
N GLY A 21 -1.12 -11.68 -5.30
CA GLY A 21 -0.87 -10.82 -4.15
C GLY A 21 -1.96 -10.98 -3.08
N PRO A 22 -2.94 -10.07 -3.02
CA PRO A 22 -3.92 -10.07 -1.93
C PRO A 22 -4.72 -11.36 -1.79
N LYS A 23 -5.15 -11.95 -2.91
CA LYS A 23 -5.96 -13.17 -2.84
C LYS A 23 -5.14 -14.39 -2.39
N ALA A 24 -3.91 -14.51 -2.86
CA ALA A 24 -3.04 -15.60 -2.44
C ALA A 24 -2.71 -15.48 -0.95
N ILE A 25 -2.39 -14.28 -0.47
CA ILE A 25 -2.11 -14.04 0.94
C ILE A 25 -3.32 -14.39 1.79
N THR A 26 -4.51 -13.93 1.40
CA THR A 26 -5.75 -14.24 2.12
C THR A 26 -5.99 -15.75 2.20
N TYR A 27 -5.79 -16.44 1.09
CA TYR A 27 -5.93 -17.89 1.04
C TYR A 27 -5.00 -18.59 2.07
N TYR A 28 -3.72 -18.26 2.04
CA TYR A 28 -2.74 -18.92 2.93
C TYR A 28 -2.88 -18.51 4.39
N VAL A 29 -3.30 -17.28 4.66
CA VAL A 29 -3.61 -16.85 6.04
C VAL A 29 -4.70 -17.77 6.64
N LYS A 30 -5.72 -18.09 5.85
CA LYS A 30 -6.79 -18.99 6.28
C LYS A 30 -6.29 -20.43 6.40
N GLN A 31 -5.53 -20.92 5.42
CA GLN A 31 -5.03 -22.30 5.40
C GLN A 31 -4.07 -22.58 6.56
N LEU A 32 -3.24 -21.61 6.92
CA LEU A 32 -2.24 -21.77 7.97
C LEU A 32 -2.69 -21.23 9.32
N ASP A 33 -3.96 -20.81 9.43
CA ASP A 33 -4.55 -20.27 10.67
C ASP A 33 -3.73 -19.11 11.25
N LEU A 34 -3.39 -18.14 10.40
CA LEU A 34 -2.56 -17.00 10.77
C LEU A 34 -3.36 -15.72 11.02
N LYS A 35 -4.67 -15.82 11.24
CA LYS A 35 -5.52 -14.64 11.43
C LYS A 35 -5.07 -13.76 12.58
N ASN A 36 -4.55 -14.35 13.65
CA ASN A 36 -4.07 -13.58 14.81
C ASN A 36 -2.79 -12.80 14.53
N ASN A 37 -2.14 -13.07 13.39
CA ASN A 37 -0.93 -12.34 12.97
C ASN A 37 -1.25 -11.12 12.12
N ILE A 38 -2.53 -10.92 11.74
CA ILE A 38 -2.95 -9.76 10.98
C ILE A 38 -2.85 -8.52 11.87
N GLN A 39 -2.16 -7.52 11.36
CA GLN A 39 -1.93 -6.29 12.11
C GLN A 39 -3.07 -5.28 11.91
N PRO A 40 -3.31 -4.37 12.87
CA PRO A 40 -4.21 -3.24 12.66
C PRO A 40 -3.78 -2.43 11.43
N ILE A 41 -4.77 -1.85 10.75
CA ILE A 41 -4.54 -1.17 9.47
C ILE A 41 -3.56 0.00 9.58
N ASP A 42 -3.54 0.69 10.71
CA ASP A 42 -2.71 1.87 10.90
C ASP A 42 -1.20 1.57 11.00
N ILE A 43 -0.81 0.30 11.13
CA ILE A 43 0.60 -0.07 11.23
C ILE A 43 1.30 0.07 9.87
N PHE A 44 0.68 -0.42 8.78
CA PHE A 44 1.27 -0.41 7.45
C PHE A 44 0.50 0.42 6.43
N TYR A 45 -0.79 0.67 6.67
CA TYR A 45 -1.69 1.34 5.74
C TYR A 45 -2.44 2.48 6.43
N PRO A 46 -1.74 3.49 6.98
CA PRO A 46 -2.42 4.57 7.70
C PRO A 46 -3.25 5.48 6.78
N VAL A 47 -2.97 5.48 5.47
CA VAL A 47 -3.71 6.28 4.50
C VAL A 47 -4.47 5.36 3.57
N HIS A 48 -5.79 5.53 3.51
CA HIS A 48 -6.64 4.78 2.59
C HIS A 48 -6.33 5.16 1.13
N TYR A 49 -6.43 4.21 0.19
CA TYR A 49 -6.06 4.47 -1.19
C TYR A 49 -6.85 5.64 -1.82
N GLN A 50 -8.10 5.85 -1.40
CA GLN A 50 -8.92 6.97 -1.88
C GLN A 50 -8.48 8.31 -1.28
N CYS A 51 -7.66 8.29 -0.24
CA CYS A 51 -7.17 9.48 0.45
C CYS A 51 -5.68 9.75 0.18
N ILE A 52 -5.10 9.09 -0.81
CA ILE A 52 -3.66 9.19 -1.07
C ILE A 52 -3.23 10.63 -1.42
N SER A 53 -4.16 11.45 -1.92
CA SER A 53 -3.90 12.86 -2.19
C SER A 53 -3.50 13.65 -0.95
N GLN A 54 -3.80 13.15 0.26
CA GLN A 54 -3.37 13.78 1.51
C GLN A 54 -1.84 13.86 1.60
N LEU A 55 -1.13 12.94 0.96
CA LEU A 55 0.33 12.98 0.93
C LEU A 55 0.87 14.17 0.12
N CYS A 56 0.03 14.75 -0.72
CA CYS A 56 0.38 15.89 -1.57
C CYS A 56 -0.24 17.20 -1.08
N ASP A 57 -0.84 17.20 0.11
CA ASP A 57 -1.45 18.39 0.71
C ASP A 57 -0.43 19.10 1.62
N PRO A 58 -0.02 20.35 1.29
CA PRO A 58 0.97 21.06 2.09
C PRO A 58 0.46 21.47 3.48
N ALA A 59 -0.84 21.37 3.74
CA ALA A 59 -1.43 21.68 5.05
C ALA A 59 -1.31 20.53 6.04
N LEU A 60 -0.97 19.31 5.57
CA LEU A 60 -0.90 18.13 6.43
C LEU A 60 0.54 17.76 6.77
N THR A 61 0.73 17.25 7.99
CA THR A 61 2.02 16.72 8.43
C THR A 61 1.93 15.20 8.59
N ILE A 62 3.08 14.57 8.77
CA ILE A 62 3.11 13.12 8.98
C ILE A 62 2.30 12.71 10.21
N ASP A 63 2.28 13.52 11.26
CA ASP A 63 1.53 13.23 12.47
C ASP A 63 0.01 13.26 12.25
N ASP A 64 -0.44 14.00 11.23
CA ASP A 64 -1.87 14.08 10.91
C ASP A 64 -2.41 12.78 10.31
N ILE A 65 -1.55 11.96 9.72
CA ILE A 65 -1.96 10.76 8.99
C ILE A 65 -1.47 9.46 9.64
N THR A 66 -0.68 9.53 10.69
CA THR A 66 -0.10 8.35 11.34
C THR A 66 -0.55 8.25 12.80
N THR A 67 -0.33 7.07 13.39
CA THR A 67 -0.51 6.83 14.81
C THR A 67 0.83 6.46 15.43
N SER A 68 0.88 6.29 16.76
CA SER A 68 2.09 5.83 17.43
C SER A 68 2.54 4.44 17.00
N ARG A 69 1.63 3.63 16.39
CA ARG A 69 1.92 2.28 15.93
C ARG A 69 2.38 2.23 14.48
N THR A 70 2.22 3.30 13.72
CA THR A 70 2.53 3.30 12.29
C THR A 70 4.01 3.02 12.06
N THR A 71 4.30 1.99 11.27
CA THR A 71 5.65 1.57 10.93
C THR A 71 5.99 1.89 9.48
N CYS A 72 5.01 1.78 8.59
CA CYS A 72 5.19 2.03 7.15
C CYS A 72 3.98 2.79 6.61
N ILE A 73 4.16 3.40 5.45
CA ILE A 73 3.07 4.03 4.69
C ILE A 73 3.05 3.37 3.33
N HIS A 74 1.96 2.67 3.01
CA HIS A 74 1.77 2.11 1.67
C HIS A 74 1.38 3.23 0.71
N LEU A 75 2.16 3.42 -0.34
CA LEU A 75 2.00 4.58 -1.22
C LEU A 75 0.99 4.38 -2.35
N TYR A 76 0.52 3.16 -2.59
CA TYR A 76 -0.44 2.87 -3.66
C TYR A 76 0.01 3.49 -4.98
N ASN A 77 1.12 3.01 -5.51
CA ASN A 77 1.78 3.58 -6.68
C ASN A 77 0.85 3.87 -7.86
N GLU A 78 -0.17 3.03 -8.07
CA GLU A 78 -1.15 3.27 -9.12
C GLU A 78 -1.93 4.57 -8.93
N MET A 79 -2.18 4.96 -7.69
CA MET A 79 -2.92 6.18 -7.37
C MET A 79 -2.06 7.44 -7.53
N LEU A 80 -0.74 7.27 -7.65
CA LEU A 80 0.19 8.38 -7.84
C LEU A 80 0.51 8.64 -9.31
N LYS A 81 0.00 7.82 -10.22
CA LYS A 81 0.16 8.07 -11.66
C LYS A 81 -0.46 9.39 -12.04
N GLY A 82 0.24 10.16 -12.87
CA GLY A 82 -0.21 11.48 -13.29
C GLY A 82 0.17 12.60 -12.32
N ILE A 83 0.68 12.29 -11.15
CA ILE A 83 1.21 13.29 -10.22
C ILE A 83 2.69 13.50 -10.53
N LYS A 84 3.06 14.76 -10.80
CA LYS A 84 4.46 15.11 -11.01
C LYS A 84 5.11 15.35 -9.65
N LEU A 85 5.76 14.31 -9.13
CA LEU A 85 6.34 14.35 -7.79
C LEU A 85 7.38 15.44 -7.61
N GLU A 86 8.13 15.74 -8.68
CA GLU A 86 9.16 16.79 -8.67
C GLU A 86 8.59 18.21 -8.59
N GLU A 87 7.30 18.39 -8.88
CA GLU A 87 6.62 19.69 -8.83
C GLU A 87 5.85 19.90 -7.53
N LEU A 88 5.88 18.95 -6.61
CA LEU A 88 5.18 19.08 -5.34
C LEU A 88 5.80 20.16 -4.45
N ASP A 89 4.94 20.85 -3.68
CA ASP A 89 5.38 21.78 -2.65
C ASP A 89 6.28 21.03 -1.65
N ASP A 90 7.38 21.66 -1.25
CA ASP A 90 8.35 21.05 -0.32
C ASP A 90 7.76 20.72 1.06
N ARG A 91 6.63 21.34 1.41
CA ARG A 91 5.95 21.09 2.68
C ARG A 91 5.13 19.83 2.70
N THR A 92 4.85 19.25 1.54
CA THR A 92 4.02 18.04 1.45
C THR A 92 4.72 16.85 2.12
N ILE A 93 3.93 15.92 2.63
CA ILE A 93 4.45 14.68 3.22
C ILE A 93 5.24 13.91 2.16
N MET A 94 4.69 13.80 0.94
CA MET A 94 5.35 13.06 -0.14
C MET A 94 6.72 13.66 -0.48
N SER A 95 6.82 14.98 -0.60
CA SER A 95 8.09 15.64 -0.89
C SER A 95 9.11 15.36 0.21
N ARG A 96 8.69 15.44 1.46
CA ARG A 96 9.56 15.18 2.61
C ARG A 96 10.01 13.73 2.68
N LEU A 97 9.11 12.77 2.36
CA LEU A 97 9.48 11.36 2.28
C LEU A 97 10.53 11.12 1.20
N LEU A 98 10.36 11.72 0.02
CA LEU A 98 11.32 11.59 -1.09
C LEU A 98 12.70 12.13 -0.74
N LYS A 99 12.76 13.16 0.10
CA LYS A 99 14.01 13.78 0.55
C LYS A 99 14.56 13.17 1.83
N CYS A 100 13.88 12.17 2.38
CA CYS A 100 14.20 11.58 3.68
C CYS A 100 14.25 12.62 4.80
N ASP A 101 13.41 13.65 4.71
CA ASP A 101 13.32 14.76 5.65
C ASP A 101 11.96 14.74 6.37
N ILE A 102 11.79 13.75 7.23
CA ILE A 102 10.54 13.52 7.92
C ILE A 102 10.66 13.75 9.43
#